data_a9ffeaacd83ee4e977dcc67417d76b02
#
_entry.id   a9ffeaacd83ee4e977dcc67417d76b02
#
_cell.length_a   1.000
_cell.length_b   1.000
_cell.length_c   1.000
_cell.angle_alpha   90.00
_cell.angle_beta   90.00
_cell.angle_gamma   90.00
#
_symmetry.space_group_name_H-M   'P 1'
#
loop_
_entity.id
_entity.type
_entity.pdbx_description
1 polymer ?
#
loop_
_entity_poly.entity_id
_entity_poly.type
_entity_poly.pdbx_seq_one_letter_code
_entity_poly.pdbx_strand_id
1 'polypeptide(L)'
;MARTKLIMNPNADMGHAWRQALDLRPIVEEHGGGDWAGTVYPTHAKELARQAGLDGYELIVAVGGDGTVHEVINGVMSLPADKRPRLGVVPMGSGNDFAHAAGVQDKPEEALIDALTGKPHRIDIGLIEDEHSRKEYWDNSVNIGFGGSVDIYSHTLPVVRGFLMYFLAVLGVMIRRYDVLSMKIKSGGKEWQEDLMMLAVCNGPREGRGFQTAPGATIDDGFLNYTAVKKVSRPMMFRLIPEFMSGSQGRFEQVIMDKVKEIEINCEQPLTLHTDGETWAGFSSNVHHLKISVVPGALEIMLPDKKH
;
A
#
# COMPACT_ATOMS: atom_id res chain seq x y z
N MET A 1 27.06 -11.07 10.71
CA MET A 1 26.10 -10.54 9.71
C MET A 1 24.70 -10.92 10.14
N ALA A 2 23.70 -10.11 9.82
CA ALA A 2 22.31 -10.39 10.15
C ALA A 2 21.84 -11.66 9.43
N ARG A 3 21.09 -12.53 10.12
CA ARG A 3 20.47 -13.69 9.49
C ARG A 3 19.32 -13.23 8.60
N THR A 4 19.48 -13.39 7.28
CA THR A 4 18.60 -12.82 6.25
C THR A 4 17.72 -13.87 5.59
N LYS A 5 16.42 -13.54 5.43
CA LYS A 5 15.43 -14.30 4.65
C LYS A 5 14.93 -13.49 3.47
N LEU A 6 15.06 -14.02 2.26
CA LEU A 6 14.47 -13.41 1.07
C LEU A 6 13.17 -14.14 0.73
N ILE A 7 12.07 -13.42 0.68
CA ILE A 7 10.74 -13.94 0.33
C ILE A 7 10.37 -13.41 -1.04
N MET A 8 10.33 -14.29 -2.03
CA MET A 8 10.12 -13.92 -3.42
C MET A 8 8.78 -14.42 -3.95
N ASN A 9 8.07 -13.55 -4.66
CA ASN A 9 6.94 -13.96 -5.48
C ASN A 9 7.43 -14.31 -6.90
N PRO A 10 7.51 -15.59 -7.27
CA PRO A 10 8.00 -15.99 -8.58
C PRO A 10 7.12 -15.54 -9.73
N ASN A 11 5.84 -15.23 -9.46
CA ASN A 11 4.87 -14.74 -10.44
C ASN A 11 4.87 -13.21 -10.60
N ALA A 12 5.65 -12.48 -9.79
CA ALA A 12 5.81 -11.05 -9.97
C ALA A 12 6.37 -10.76 -11.36
N ASP A 13 6.02 -9.61 -11.93
CA ASP A 13 6.37 -9.21 -13.30
C ASP A 13 6.12 -10.33 -14.35
N MET A 14 4.93 -10.98 -14.30
CA MET A 14 4.56 -12.09 -15.20
C MET A 14 5.47 -13.33 -15.17
N GLY A 15 6.07 -13.61 -14.02
CA GLY A 15 7.05 -14.70 -13.87
C GLY A 15 8.46 -14.32 -14.34
N HIS A 16 8.72 -13.06 -14.67
CA HIS A 16 10.07 -12.58 -14.95
C HIS A 16 10.91 -12.43 -13.68
N ALA A 17 10.27 -12.21 -12.53
CA ALA A 17 10.95 -12.11 -11.23
C ALA A 17 11.84 -13.33 -10.94
N TRP A 18 11.41 -14.53 -11.36
CA TRP A 18 12.21 -15.73 -11.20
C TRP A 18 13.55 -15.67 -11.95
N ARG A 19 13.57 -15.09 -13.15
CA ARG A 19 14.81 -14.91 -13.94
C ARG A 19 15.72 -13.87 -13.30
N GLN A 20 15.15 -12.76 -12.85
CA GLN A 20 15.91 -11.70 -12.16
C GLN A 20 16.51 -12.19 -10.84
N ALA A 21 15.89 -13.15 -10.15
CA ALA A 21 16.47 -13.76 -8.95
C ALA A 21 17.84 -14.39 -9.19
N LEU A 22 18.13 -14.87 -10.41
CA LEU A 22 19.45 -15.41 -10.78
C LEU A 22 20.52 -14.31 -10.73
N ASP A 23 20.18 -13.09 -11.12
CA ASP A 23 21.09 -11.94 -11.12
C ASP A 23 21.28 -11.38 -9.71
N LEU A 24 20.28 -11.55 -8.84
CA LEU A 24 20.33 -11.12 -7.43
C LEU A 24 21.12 -12.06 -6.52
N ARG A 25 21.18 -13.35 -6.85
CA ARG A 25 21.84 -14.36 -6.01
C ARG A 25 23.31 -14.07 -5.73
N PRO A 26 24.15 -13.70 -6.70
CA PRO A 26 25.55 -13.35 -6.44
C PRO A 26 25.69 -12.20 -5.45
N ILE A 27 24.82 -11.18 -5.53
CA ILE A 27 24.82 -10.05 -4.62
C ILE A 27 24.54 -10.52 -3.18
N VAL A 28 23.57 -11.40 -2.98
CA VAL A 28 23.27 -11.98 -1.65
C VAL A 28 24.47 -12.71 -1.08
N GLU A 29 25.11 -13.58 -1.89
CA GLU A 29 26.29 -14.36 -1.46
C GLU A 29 27.48 -13.46 -1.10
N GLU A 30 27.73 -12.39 -1.85
CA GLU A 30 28.78 -11.40 -1.58
C GLU A 30 28.54 -10.66 -0.26
N HIS A 31 27.27 -10.44 0.13
CA HIS A 31 26.89 -9.70 1.32
C HIS A 31 26.51 -10.59 2.52
N GLY A 32 27.00 -11.82 2.57
CA GLY A 32 26.89 -12.70 3.74
C GLY A 32 25.87 -13.82 3.62
N GLY A 33 25.29 -13.98 2.45
CA GLY A 33 24.32 -15.04 2.16
C GLY A 33 22.92 -14.75 2.70
N GLY A 34 21.97 -15.61 2.33
CA GLY A 34 20.60 -15.53 2.79
C GLY A 34 19.77 -16.74 2.34
N ASP A 35 18.74 -17.05 3.11
CA ASP A 35 17.81 -18.15 2.81
C ASP A 35 16.68 -17.66 1.90
N TRP A 36 16.53 -18.28 0.73
CA TRP A 36 15.47 -17.95 -0.22
C TRP A 36 14.22 -18.79 0.01
N ALA A 37 13.04 -18.15 -0.07
CA ALA A 37 11.74 -18.80 -0.11
C ALA A 37 10.87 -18.21 -1.22
N GLY A 38 10.33 -19.08 -2.08
CA GLY A 38 9.34 -18.70 -3.08
C GLY A 38 7.92 -18.84 -2.55
N THR A 39 7.04 -17.88 -2.88
CA THR A 39 5.60 -18.01 -2.59
C THR A 39 4.93 -18.93 -3.60
N VAL A 40 3.88 -19.66 -3.18
CA VAL A 40 3.19 -20.64 -4.04
C VAL A 40 1.67 -20.47 -4.05
N TYR A 41 1.11 -19.61 -3.18
CA TYR A 41 -0.31 -19.26 -3.13
C TYR A 41 -0.47 -17.86 -2.52
N PRO A 42 -1.63 -17.19 -2.67
CA PRO A 42 -1.95 -15.94 -2.00
C PRO A 42 -1.81 -16.08 -0.47
N THR A 43 -1.31 -15.06 0.20
CA THR A 43 -1.01 -15.00 1.64
C THR A 43 0.22 -15.81 2.11
N HIS A 44 0.90 -16.54 1.23
CA HIS A 44 2.06 -17.35 1.63
C HIS A 44 3.26 -16.50 2.08
N ALA A 45 3.45 -15.29 1.51
CA ALA A 45 4.51 -14.39 1.96
C ALA A 45 4.29 -13.94 3.41
N LYS A 46 3.04 -13.73 3.83
CA LYS A 46 2.67 -13.42 5.22
C LYS A 46 3.06 -14.54 6.17
N GLU A 47 2.77 -15.80 5.81
CA GLU A 47 3.11 -16.97 6.63
C GLU A 47 4.63 -17.14 6.74
N LEU A 48 5.35 -17.04 5.60
CA LEU A 48 6.80 -17.13 5.55
C LEU A 48 7.48 -16.02 6.37
N ALA A 49 6.99 -14.79 6.30
CA ALA A 49 7.52 -13.66 7.05
C ALA A 49 7.31 -13.83 8.57
N ARG A 50 6.11 -14.24 8.98
CA ARG A 50 5.84 -14.55 10.37
C ARG A 50 6.73 -15.66 10.90
N GLN A 51 6.87 -16.76 10.14
CA GLN A 51 7.72 -17.90 10.55
C GLN A 51 9.19 -17.47 10.63
N ALA A 52 9.69 -16.71 9.66
CA ALA A 52 11.05 -16.20 9.67
C ALA A 52 11.36 -15.39 10.94
N GLY A 53 10.44 -14.51 11.37
CA GLY A 53 10.63 -13.77 12.62
C GLY A 53 10.63 -14.68 13.86
N LEU A 54 9.79 -15.72 13.91
CA LEU A 54 9.81 -16.71 14.97
C LEU A 54 11.11 -17.55 15.00
N ASP A 55 11.69 -17.79 13.82
CA ASP A 55 12.95 -18.53 13.64
C ASP A 55 14.20 -17.66 13.91
N GLY A 56 13.99 -16.39 14.30
CA GLY A 56 15.06 -15.45 14.67
C GLY A 56 15.83 -14.86 13.50
N TYR A 57 15.22 -14.75 12.30
CA TYR A 57 15.79 -13.91 11.25
C TYR A 57 15.73 -12.44 11.64
N GLU A 58 16.81 -11.69 11.37
CA GLU A 58 16.95 -10.29 11.73
C GLU A 58 16.54 -9.36 10.59
N LEU A 59 16.58 -9.86 9.36
CA LEU A 59 16.21 -9.15 8.14
C LEU A 59 15.34 -10.04 7.25
N ILE A 60 14.21 -9.50 6.80
CA ILE A 60 13.38 -10.10 5.74
C ILE A 60 13.41 -9.17 4.55
N VAL A 61 13.77 -9.70 3.38
CA VAL A 61 13.75 -8.96 2.12
C VAL A 61 12.54 -9.44 1.30
N ALA A 62 11.57 -8.54 1.11
CA ALA A 62 10.42 -8.76 0.22
C ALA A 62 10.86 -8.53 -1.24
N VAL A 63 10.85 -9.59 -2.05
CA VAL A 63 11.26 -9.55 -3.47
C VAL A 63 10.00 -9.72 -4.33
N GLY A 64 9.41 -8.61 -4.78
CA GLY A 64 8.13 -8.65 -5.49
C GLY A 64 7.50 -7.27 -5.69
N GLY A 65 6.20 -7.25 -5.99
CA GLY A 65 5.40 -6.03 -6.07
C GLY A 65 4.72 -5.68 -4.74
N ASP A 66 3.86 -4.64 -4.78
CA ASP A 66 3.16 -4.10 -3.60
C ASP A 66 2.42 -5.19 -2.81
N GLY A 67 1.70 -6.11 -3.45
CA GLY A 67 1.02 -7.22 -2.76
C GLY A 67 1.97 -8.15 -2.00
N THR A 68 3.20 -8.40 -2.52
CA THR A 68 4.21 -9.19 -1.80
C THR A 68 4.72 -8.44 -0.57
N VAL A 69 4.95 -7.13 -0.70
CA VAL A 69 5.38 -6.26 0.41
C VAL A 69 4.28 -6.21 1.47
N HIS A 70 3.04 -5.97 1.07
CA HIS A 70 1.86 -5.97 1.93
C HIS A 70 1.74 -7.28 2.76
N GLU A 71 1.85 -8.45 2.11
CA GLU A 71 1.81 -9.74 2.79
C GLU A 71 2.96 -9.90 3.80
N VAL A 72 4.20 -9.53 3.40
CA VAL A 72 5.38 -9.60 4.29
C VAL A 72 5.19 -8.69 5.50
N ILE A 73 4.75 -7.45 5.31
CA ILE A 73 4.47 -6.51 6.40
C ILE A 73 3.43 -7.07 7.35
N ASN A 74 2.32 -7.61 6.84
CA ASN A 74 1.29 -8.25 7.67
C ASN A 74 1.84 -9.45 8.47
N GLY A 75 2.76 -10.23 7.89
CA GLY A 75 3.45 -11.30 8.58
C GLY A 75 4.33 -10.81 9.72
N VAL A 76 5.16 -9.80 9.47
CA VAL A 76 6.05 -9.18 10.47
C VAL A 76 5.24 -8.48 11.55
N MET A 77 4.22 -7.70 11.19
CA MET A 77 3.38 -6.97 12.15
C MET A 77 2.54 -7.88 13.05
N SER A 78 2.31 -9.13 12.66
CA SER A 78 1.67 -10.14 13.52
C SER A 78 2.53 -10.58 14.71
N LEU A 79 3.81 -10.21 14.73
CA LEU A 79 4.75 -10.52 15.79
C LEU A 79 4.78 -9.42 16.87
N PRO A 80 5.15 -9.76 18.11
CA PRO A 80 5.51 -8.77 19.12
C PRO A 80 6.61 -7.83 18.61
N ALA A 81 6.57 -6.57 18.99
CA ALA A 81 7.45 -5.53 18.46
C ALA A 81 8.95 -5.86 18.61
N ASP A 82 9.33 -6.49 19.71
CA ASP A 82 10.70 -6.93 20.01
C ASP A 82 11.20 -8.12 19.19
N LYS A 83 10.29 -8.77 18.45
CA LYS A 83 10.59 -9.93 17.57
C LYS A 83 10.44 -9.62 16.09
N ARG A 84 10.14 -8.39 15.74
CA ARG A 84 9.98 -7.99 14.33
C ARG A 84 11.34 -7.89 13.65
N PRO A 85 11.59 -8.67 12.59
CA PRO A 85 12.73 -8.46 11.72
C PRO A 85 12.66 -7.10 11.03
N ARG A 86 13.79 -6.56 10.62
CA ARG A 86 13.84 -5.42 9.69
C ARG A 86 13.33 -5.83 8.33
N LEU A 87 12.80 -4.86 7.60
CA LEU A 87 12.30 -5.04 6.24
C LEU A 87 13.33 -4.54 5.22
N GLY A 88 13.63 -5.33 4.22
CA GLY A 88 14.21 -4.89 2.95
C GLY A 88 13.16 -5.03 1.86
N VAL A 89 13.20 -4.19 0.83
CA VAL A 89 12.28 -4.26 -0.31
C VAL A 89 13.07 -4.24 -1.61
N VAL A 90 12.79 -5.21 -2.48
CA VAL A 90 13.30 -5.27 -3.85
C VAL A 90 12.11 -5.18 -4.80
N PRO A 91 11.89 -4.02 -5.44
CA PRO A 91 10.69 -3.76 -6.21
C PRO A 91 10.71 -4.52 -7.55
N MET A 92 9.80 -5.47 -7.71
CA MET A 92 9.63 -6.26 -8.93
C MET A 92 8.16 -6.27 -9.41
N GLY A 93 7.38 -5.28 -8.99
CA GLY A 93 5.98 -5.14 -9.35
C GLY A 93 5.73 -4.09 -10.43
N SER A 94 4.47 -3.99 -10.87
CA SER A 94 4.04 -2.96 -11.82
C SER A 94 3.74 -1.60 -11.17
N GLY A 95 3.45 -1.54 -9.88
CA GLY A 95 3.17 -0.33 -9.10
C GLY A 95 4.41 0.15 -8.34
N ASN A 96 4.84 -0.63 -7.38
CA ASN A 96 5.93 -0.34 -6.45
C ASN A 96 5.71 1.00 -5.71
N ASP A 97 4.46 1.25 -5.30
CA ASP A 97 4.08 2.54 -4.74
C ASP A 97 4.64 2.73 -3.33
N PHE A 98 4.65 1.68 -2.50
CA PHE A 98 5.30 1.71 -1.20
C PHE A 98 6.83 1.86 -1.33
N ALA A 99 7.48 1.10 -2.22
CA ALA A 99 8.92 1.22 -2.43
C ALA A 99 9.32 2.66 -2.82
N HIS A 100 8.51 3.30 -3.67
CA HIS A 100 8.71 4.70 -4.02
C HIS A 100 8.51 5.63 -2.82
N ALA A 101 7.45 5.44 -2.02
CA ALA A 101 7.18 6.24 -0.82
C ALA A 101 8.32 6.14 0.20
N ALA A 102 8.91 4.95 0.33
CA ALA A 102 10.04 4.68 1.20
C ALA A 102 11.39 5.20 0.65
N GLY A 103 11.46 5.59 -0.63
CA GLY A 103 12.71 6.02 -1.26
C GLY A 103 13.64 4.86 -1.61
N VAL A 104 13.09 3.66 -1.79
CA VAL A 104 13.81 2.48 -2.29
C VAL A 104 14.19 2.69 -3.75
N GLN A 105 15.37 2.21 -4.16
CA GLN A 105 15.84 2.30 -5.54
C GLN A 105 14.94 1.50 -6.50
N ASP A 106 14.71 2.03 -7.70
CA ASP A 106 13.87 1.36 -8.70
C ASP A 106 14.53 0.11 -9.30
N LYS A 107 15.87 0.06 -9.33
CA LYS A 107 16.61 -1.09 -9.84
C LYS A 107 16.75 -2.18 -8.77
N PRO A 108 16.32 -3.41 -9.06
CA PRO A 108 16.34 -4.50 -8.08
C PRO A 108 17.70 -4.77 -7.44
N GLU A 109 18.79 -4.67 -8.22
CA GLU A 109 20.15 -4.91 -7.74
C GLU A 109 20.58 -3.83 -6.74
N GLU A 110 20.32 -2.56 -7.05
CA GLU A 110 20.64 -1.42 -6.18
C GLU A 110 19.79 -1.50 -4.89
N ALA A 111 18.48 -1.77 -5.02
CA ALA A 111 17.56 -1.96 -3.90
C ALA A 111 17.99 -3.11 -2.97
N LEU A 112 18.46 -4.22 -3.54
CA LEU A 112 18.96 -5.36 -2.76
C LEU A 112 20.24 -4.99 -1.99
N ILE A 113 21.18 -4.29 -2.60
CA ILE A 113 22.39 -3.81 -1.92
C ILE A 113 22.00 -2.91 -0.75
N ASP A 114 21.10 -1.95 -0.96
CA ASP A 114 20.60 -1.08 0.09
C ASP A 114 19.91 -1.84 1.22
N ALA A 115 19.10 -2.86 0.88
CA ALA A 115 18.45 -3.74 1.86
C ALA A 115 19.46 -4.51 2.73
N LEU A 116 20.59 -4.95 2.15
CA LEU A 116 21.60 -5.74 2.84
C LEU A 116 22.62 -4.89 3.62
N THR A 117 22.93 -3.67 3.15
CA THR A 117 24.04 -2.86 3.66
C THR A 117 23.63 -1.49 4.21
N GLY A 118 22.40 -1.06 3.93
CA GLY A 118 21.86 0.23 4.34
C GLY A 118 21.66 0.39 5.83
N LYS A 119 20.98 1.46 6.22
CA LYS A 119 20.65 1.76 7.62
C LYS A 119 19.17 1.54 7.90
N PRO A 120 18.81 1.09 9.12
CA PRO A 120 17.41 0.97 9.51
C PRO A 120 16.79 2.36 9.70
N HIS A 121 15.60 2.56 9.12
CA HIS A 121 14.74 3.73 9.29
C HIS A 121 13.39 3.27 9.80
N ARG A 122 12.88 3.93 10.84
CA ARG A 122 11.55 3.63 11.37
C ARG A 122 10.50 4.24 10.48
N ILE A 123 9.50 3.42 10.16
CA ILE A 123 8.35 3.82 9.34
C ILE A 123 7.04 3.55 10.07
N ASP A 124 6.05 4.31 9.70
CA ASP A 124 4.69 4.17 10.14
C ASP A 124 3.96 3.12 9.30
N ILE A 125 3.03 2.42 9.93
CA ILE A 125 2.18 1.43 9.27
C ILE A 125 0.72 1.76 9.61
N GLY A 126 -0.16 1.69 8.62
CA GLY A 126 -1.59 1.85 8.84
C GLY A 126 -2.21 0.56 9.41
N LEU A 127 -3.26 0.73 10.20
CA LEU A 127 -4.12 -0.35 10.71
C LEU A 127 -5.57 -0.02 10.36
N ILE A 128 -6.27 -0.97 9.74
CA ILE A 128 -7.70 -0.91 9.48
C ILE A 128 -8.42 -1.98 10.32
N GLU A 129 -9.59 -1.63 10.86
CA GLU A 129 -10.46 -2.52 11.61
C GLU A 129 -11.92 -2.25 11.23
N ASP A 130 -12.73 -3.28 11.06
CA ASP A 130 -14.17 -3.18 10.81
C ASP A 130 -15.02 -3.58 12.03
N GLU A 131 -16.34 -3.42 11.93
CA GLU A 131 -17.32 -3.82 12.96
C GLU A 131 -17.35 -5.33 13.25
N HIS A 132 -16.79 -6.15 12.35
CA HIS A 132 -16.67 -7.60 12.53
C HIS A 132 -15.36 -8.01 13.22
N SER A 133 -14.57 -7.01 13.71
CA SER A 133 -13.25 -7.20 14.32
C SER A 133 -12.20 -7.78 13.36
N ARG A 134 -12.41 -7.66 12.04
CA ARG A 134 -11.38 -7.97 11.06
C ARG A 134 -10.36 -6.84 11.06
N LYS A 135 -9.07 -7.21 11.14
CA LYS A 135 -7.94 -6.27 11.21
C LYS A 135 -6.90 -6.60 10.15
N GLU A 136 -6.31 -5.56 9.60
CA GLU A 136 -5.21 -5.68 8.65
C GLU A 136 -4.27 -4.49 8.75
N TYR A 137 -2.98 -4.75 8.59
CA TYR A 137 -1.97 -3.71 8.42
C TYR A 137 -1.81 -3.39 6.95
N TRP A 138 -1.54 -2.12 6.66
CA TRP A 138 -1.32 -1.64 5.31
C TRP A 138 -0.22 -0.58 5.30
N ASP A 139 0.50 -0.48 4.19
CA ASP A 139 1.72 0.32 4.11
C ASP A 139 1.60 1.58 3.25
N ASN A 140 0.73 1.58 2.24
CA ASN A 140 0.59 2.68 1.30
C ASN A 140 -0.76 3.40 1.38
N SER A 141 -1.89 2.69 1.20
CA SER A 141 -3.21 3.33 1.16
C SER A 141 -4.40 2.41 1.40
N VAL A 142 -5.47 3.00 1.95
CA VAL A 142 -6.84 2.47 1.94
C VAL A 142 -7.69 3.38 1.09
N ASN A 143 -8.42 2.85 0.09
CA ASN A 143 -9.28 3.65 -0.75
C ASN A 143 -10.71 3.12 -0.79
N ILE A 144 -11.69 3.97 -0.43
CA ILE A 144 -13.08 3.63 -0.20
C ILE A 144 -13.95 4.27 -1.28
N GLY A 145 -14.97 3.53 -1.75
CA GLY A 145 -15.92 3.98 -2.76
C GLY A 145 -15.33 3.89 -4.17
N PHE A 146 -15.13 5.00 -4.84
CA PHE A 146 -14.62 5.04 -6.22
C PHE A 146 -13.28 4.29 -6.36
N GLY A 147 -12.33 4.53 -5.45
CA GLY A 147 -11.02 3.86 -5.51
C GLY A 147 -11.14 2.36 -5.31
N GLY A 148 -11.92 1.89 -4.33
CA GLY A 148 -12.20 0.45 -4.17
C GLY A 148 -12.83 -0.19 -5.42
N SER A 149 -13.71 0.56 -6.10
CA SER A 149 -14.31 0.12 -7.37
C SER A 149 -13.29 0.06 -8.51
N VAL A 150 -12.33 1.00 -8.55
CA VAL A 150 -11.23 1.01 -9.53
C VAL A 150 -10.34 -0.20 -9.37
N ASP A 151 -9.98 -0.53 -8.13
CA ASP A 151 -9.17 -1.72 -7.83
C ASP A 151 -9.84 -3.00 -8.34
N ILE A 152 -11.09 -3.27 -7.93
CA ILE A 152 -11.83 -4.45 -8.38
C ILE A 152 -11.93 -4.49 -9.92
N TYR A 153 -12.17 -3.34 -10.56
CA TYR A 153 -12.28 -3.29 -12.01
C TYR A 153 -10.92 -3.52 -12.70
N SER A 154 -9.81 -3.07 -12.12
CA SER A 154 -8.46 -3.26 -12.66
C SER A 154 -8.11 -4.74 -12.82
N HIS A 155 -8.51 -5.58 -11.87
CA HIS A 155 -8.30 -7.02 -11.91
C HIS A 155 -9.12 -7.74 -13.03
N THR A 156 -10.10 -7.07 -13.61
CA THR A 156 -10.85 -7.60 -14.77
C THR A 156 -10.22 -7.28 -16.13
N LEU A 157 -9.13 -6.50 -16.16
CA LEU A 157 -8.44 -6.09 -17.38
C LEU A 157 -7.24 -7.02 -17.69
N PRO A 158 -7.38 -8.05 -18.54
CA PRO A 158 -6.45 -9.18 -18.57
C PRO A 158 -5.12 -8.91 -19.29
N VAL A 159 -4.98 -7.82 -20.07
CA VAL A 159 -3.85 -7.63 -21.00
C VAL A 159 -3.03 -6.38 -20.73
N VAL A 160 -3.57 -5.43 -19.98
CA VAL A 160 -2.95 -4.12 -19.73
C VAL A 160 -2.33 -4.08 -18.34
N ARG A 161 -1.22 -3.37 -18.16
CA ARG A 161 -0.47 -3.34 -16.89
C ARG A 161 0.03 -1.96 -16.51
N GLY A 162 0.43 -1.85 -15.25
CA GLY A 162 1.00 -0.64 -14.69
C GLY A 162 0.04 0.54 -14.77
N PHE A 163 0.56 1.71 -15.00
CA PHE A 163 -0.22 2.95 -15.06
C PHE A 163 -1.39 2.88 -16.06
N LEU A 164 -1.19 2.31 -17.26
CA LEU A 164 -2.24 2.25 -18.27
C LEU A 164 -3.44 1.37 -17.82
N MET A 165 -3.18 0.26 -17.13
CA MET A 165 -4.25 -0.58 -16.58
C MET A 165 -5.07 0.20 -15.56
N TYR A 166 -4.41 0.86 -14.62
CA TYR A 166 -5.06 1.64 -13.58
C TYR A 166 -5.83 2.81 -14.19
N PHE A 167 -5.25 3.52 -15.15
CA PHE A 167 -5.90 4.62 -15.85
C PHE A 167 -7.17 4.17 -16.61
N LEU A 168 -7.12 3.05 -17.31
CA LEU A 168 -8.29 2.47 -17.99
C LEU A 168 -9.36 2.00 -16.99
N ALA A 169 -8.94 1.48 -15.84
CA ALA A 169 -9.86 1.13 -14.76
C ALA A 169 -10.59 2.37 -14.20
N VAL A 170 -9.86 3.47 -13.96
CA VAL A 170 -10.43 4.77 -13.57
C VAL A 170 -11.49 5.23 -14.57
N LEU A 171 -11.16 5.26 -15.88
CA LEU A 171 -12.11 5.64 -16.91
C LEU A 171 -13.32 4.69 -16.98
N GLY A 172 -13.08 3.38 -16.86
CA GLY A 172 -14.13 2.36 -16.87
C GLY A 172 -15.13 2.55 -15.72
N VAL A 173 -14.65 2.80 -14.51
CA VAL A 173 -15.49 3.05 -13.33
C VAL A 173 -16.25 4.36 -13.49
N MET A 174 -15.61 5.45 -13.93
CA MET A 174 -16.27 6.74 -14.15
C MET A 174 -17.46 6.67 -15.13
N ILE A 175 -17.37 5.80 -16.13
CA ILE A 175 -18.45 5.62 -17.12
C ILE A 175 -19.56 4.71 -16.58
N ARG A 176 -19.19 3.61 -15.91
CA ARG A 176 -20.12 2.54 -15.51
C ARG A 176 -20.72 2.73 -14.14
N ARG A 177 -20.01 3.36 -13.21
CA ARG A 177 -20.42 3.55 -11.83
C ARG A 177 -20.45 5.02 -11.45
N TYR A 178 -21.42 5.36 -10.63
CA TYR A 178 -21.56 6.67 -10.02
C TYR A 178 -22.07 6.48 -8.59
N ASP A 179 -21.23 5.82 -7.80
CA ASP A 179 -21.57 5.51 -6.43
C ASP A 179 -21.25 6.73 -5.55
N VAL A 180 -22.22 7.13 -4.75
CA VAL A 180 -22.11 8.22 -3.77
C VAL A 180 -22.47 7.64 -2.42
N LEU A 181 -21.58 7.78 -1.48
CA LEU A 181 -21.69 7.22 -0.13
C LEU A 181 -21.88 8.39 0.86
N SER A 182 -22.99 8.39 1.61
CA SER A 182 -23.19 9.35 2.69
C SER A 182 -22.40 8.88 3.91
N MET A 183 -21.19 9.43 4.07
CA MET A 183 -20.26 9.03 5.10
C MET A 183 -20.31 10.00 6.28
N LYS A 184 -20.45 9.45 7.48
CA LYS A 184 -20.22 10.13 8.73
C LYS A 184 -18.81 9.84 9.20
N ILE A 185 -17.98 10.87 9.27
CA ILE A 185 -16.55 10.77 9.55
C ILE A 185 -16.23 11.45 10.85
N LYS A 186 -15.44 10.76 11.70
CA LYS A 186 -14.92 11.30 12.94
C LYS A 186 -13.40 11.22 12.91
N SER A 187 -12.74 12.37 13.03
CA SER A 187 -11.29 12.46 13.04
C SER A 187 -10.80 13.70 13.80
N GLY A 188 -9.68 13.59 14.53
CA GLY A 188 -9.10 14.73 15.25
C GLY A 188 -10.05 15.42 16.23
N GLY A 189 -11.02 14.69 16.80
CA GLY A 189 -12.05 15.24 17.69
C GLY A 189 -13.18 16.02 16.98
N LYS A 190 -13.16 16.07 15.66
CA LYS A 190 -14.24 16.66 14.84
C LYS A 190 -15.08 15.53 14.24
N GLU A 191 -16.37 15.82 14.07
CA GLU A 191 -17.33 14.93 13.40
C GLU A 191 -18.03 15.72 12.30
N TRP A 192 -18.15 15.13 11.11
CA TRP A 192 -18.80 15.72 9.96
C TRP A 192 -19.43 14.62 9.08
N GLN A 193 -20.41 15.01 8.29
CA GLN A 193 -21.09 14.12 7.35
C GLN A 193 -21.11 14.76 5.96
N GLU A 194 -20.80 13.98 4.95
CA GLU A 194 -20.75 14.46 3.56
C GLU A 194 -21.07 13.32 2.58
N ASP A 195 -21.63 13.67 1.46
CA ASP A 195 -21.82 12.79 0.31
C ASP A 195 -20.50 12.70 -0.46
N LEU A 196 -19.79 11.57 -0.32
CA LEU A 196 -18.49 11.33 -0.91
C LEU A 196 -18.56 10.30 -2.04
N MET A 197 -17.79 10.55 -3.08
CA MET A 197 -17.51 9.54 -4.12
C MET A 197 -16.28 8.69 -3.78
N MET A 198 -15.30 9.30 -3.10
CA MET A 198 -14.05 8.67 -2.73
C MET A 198 -13.57 9.19 -1.38
N LEU A 199 -13.07 8.31 -0.57
CA LEU A 199 -12.25 8.62 0.59
C LEU A 199 -11.01 7.73 0.56
N ALA A 200 -9.86 8.34 0.33
CA ALA A 200 -8.56 7.69 0.41
C ALA A 200 -7.87 8.10 1.71
N VAL A 201 -7.35 7.13 2.45
CA VAL A 201 -6.50 7.33 3.63
C VAL A 201 -5.13 6.74 3.31
N CYS A 202 -4.10 7.57 3.32
CA CYS A 202 -2.81 7.27 2.73
C CYS A 202 -1.67 7.44 3.74
N ASN A 203 -0.74 6.51 3.71
CA ASN A 203 0.57 6.58 4.34
C ASN A 203 1.62 7.03 3.30
N GLY A 204 1.48 6.54 2.05
CA GLY A 204 2.27 6.97 0.90
C GLY A 204 1.61 8.06 0.05
N PRO A 205 2.37 8.79 -0.79
CA PRO A 205 1.86 9.94 -1.54
C PRO A 205 1.05 9.57 -2.79
N ARG A 206 1.24 8.37 -3.34
CA ARG A 206 0.68 8.00 -4.65
C ARG A 206 0.08 6.60 -4.69
N GLU A 207 -0.76 6.37 -5.70
CA GLU A 207 -1.34 5.08 -6.04
C GLU A 207 -1.27 4.83 -7.56
N GLY A 208 -1.20 3.55 -7.94
CA GLY A 208 -1.22 3.14 -9.34
C GLY A 208 -0.11 3.78 -10.19
N ARG A 209 1.03 4.08 -9.57
CA ARG A 209 2.22 4.67 -10.20
C ARG A 209 2.09 6.10 -10.71
N GLY A 210 0.89 6.64 -10.83
CA GLY A 210 0.69 7.92 -11.50
C GLY A 210 -0.29 8.88 -10.84
N PHE A 211 -1.05 8.44 -9.85
CA PHE A 211 -2.01 9.28 -9.17
C PHE A 211 -1.47 9.71 -7.80
N GLN A 212 -1.27 11.00 -7.62
CA GLN A 212 -0.82 11.63 -6.37
C GLN A 212 -2.03 11.79 -5.43
N THR A 213 -2.49 10.68 -4.86
CA THR A 213 -3.70 10.66 -4.03
C THR A 213 -3.54 11.50 -2.78
N ALA A 214 -2.35 11.49 -2.17
CA ALA A 214 -2.00 12.30 -1.00
C ALA A 214 -0.57 12.88 -1.13
N PRO A 215 -0.34 13.87 -2.00
CA PRO A 215 1.00 14.35 -2.38
C PRO A 215 1.86 14.85 -1.20
N GLY A 216 1.26 15.11 -0.04
CA GLY A 216 1.99 15.50 1.17
C GLY A 216 2.21 14.37 2.18
N ALA A 217 1.89 13.12 1.83
CA ALA A 217 2.07 11.99 2.72
C ALA A 217 3.56 11.59 2.82
N THR A 218 4.00 11.25 4.03
CA THR A 218 5.31 10.70 4.35
C THR A 218 5.13 9.54 5.33
N ILE A 219 5.91 8.49 5.15
CA ILE A 219 5.73 7.23 5.88
C ILE A 219 6.33 7.20 7.29
N ASP A 220 6.77 8.36 7.82
CA ASP A 220 7.56 8.46 9.06
C ASP A 220 7.22 9.68 9.93
N ASP A 221 6.12 10.38 9.66
CA ASP A 221 5.73 11.60 10.40
C ASP A 221 4.70 11.35 11.52
N GLY A 222 4.28 10.10 11.70
CA GLY A 222 3.30 9.70 12.72
C GLY A 222 1.85 10.08 12.39
N PHE A 223 1.55 10.33 11.11
CA PHE A 223 0.22 10.70 10.62
C PHE A 223 -0.15 9.92 9.35
N LEU A 224 -1.44 9.85 9.09
CA LEU A 224 -2.02 9.46 7.81
C LEU A 224 -2.57 10.72 7.12
N ASN A 225 -2.47 10.78 5.81
CA ASN A 225 -3.10 11.83 5.03
C ASN A 225 -4.39 11.28 4.43
N TYR A 226 -5.48 12.02 4.50
CA TYR A 226 -6.67 11.62 3.76
C TYR A 226 -7.05 12.62 2.67
N THR A 227 -7.63 12.09 1.61
CA THR A 227 -8.22 12.84 0.51
C THR A 227 -9.65 12.37 0.30
N ALA A 228 -10.61 13.25 0.56
CA ALA A 228 -12.02 12.99 0.33
C ALA A 228 -12.50 13.78 -0.88
N VAL A 229 -13.17 13.13 -1.82
CA VAL A 229 -13.79 13.76 -2.99
C VAL A 229 -15.30 13.73 -2.79
N LYS A 230 -15.90 14.94 -2.67
CA LYS A 230 -17.34 15.11 -2.57
C LYS A 230 -18.04 14.64 -3.83
N LYS A 231 -19.35 14.50 -3.76
CA LYS A 231 -20.20 14.26 -4.92
C LYS A 231 -19.96 15.32 -5.98
N VAL A 232 -19.48 14.92 -7.16
CA VAL A 232 -19.25 15.81 -8.30
C VAL A 232 -19.88 15.23 -9.57
N SER A 233 -20.20 16.08 -10.55
CA SER A 233 -20.69 15.63 -11.86
C SER A 233 -19.63 14.84 -12.63
N ARG A 234 -20.06 13.97 -13.56
CA ARG A 234 -19.10 13.23 -14.41
C ARG A 234 -18.11 14.13 -15.17
N PRO A 235 -18.49 15.27 -15.78
CA PRO A 235 -17.50 16.17 -16.35
C PRO A 235 -16.45 16.65 -15.34
N MET A 236 -16.85 16.91 -14.11
CA MET A 236 -15.92 17.31 -13.06
C MET A 236 -14.99 16.15 -12.65
N MET A 237 -15.46 14.89 -12.65
CA MET A 237 -14.58 13.74 -12.45
C MET A 237 -13.46 13.71 -13.49
N PHE A 238 -13.78 13.89 -14.78
CA PHE A 238 -12.76 13.96 -15.84
C PHE A 238 -11.82 15.16 -15.64
N ARG A 239 -12.31 16.29 -15.16
CA ARG A 239 -11.47 17.45 -14.85
C ARG A 239 -10.50 17.20 -13.71
N LEU A 240 -10.86 16.34 -12.73
CA LEU A 240 -10.01 16.00 -11.60
C LEU A 240 -8.88 15.01 -11.97
N ILE A 241 -8.99 14.21 -13.03
CA ILE A 241 -7.94 13.25 -13.42
C ILE A 241 -6.54 13.90 -13.52
N PRO A 242 -6.31 14.93 -14.35
CA PRO A 242 -4.99 15.55 -14.45
C PRO A 242 -4.55 16.21 -13.15
N GLU A 243 -5.48 16.63 -12.30
CA GLU A 243 -5.16 17.20 -10.98
C GLU A 243 -4.59 16.14 -10.02
N PHE A 244 -5.21 14.96 -10.00
CA PHE A 244 -4.68 13.83 -9.23
C PHE A 244 -3.35 13.32 -9.79
N MET A 245 -3.13 13.41 -11.10
CA MET A 245 -1.85 13.05 -11.70
C MET A 245 -0.73 14.03 -11.34
N SER A 246 -1.06 15.31 -11.15
CA SER A 246 -0.09 16.36 -10.79
C SER A 246 -0.02 16.67 -9.30
N GLY A 247 -0.91 16.08 -8.49
CA GLY A 247 -0.98 16.36 -7.05
C GLY A 247 -1.61 17.70 -6.69
N SER A 248 -2.36 18.33 -7.61
CA SER A 248 -2.93 19.67 -7.45
C SER A 248 -4.43 19.68 -7.14
N GLN A 249 -5.03 18.53 -6.88
CA GLN A 249 -6.48 18.37 -6.62
C GLN A 249 -6.96 19.15 -5.40
N GLY A 250 -6.11 19.41 -4.42
CA GLY A 250 -6.47 20.15 -3.20
C GLY A 250 -6.88 21.62 -3.43
N ARG A 251 -6.68 22.16 -4.65
CA ARG A 251 -7.16 23.50 -5.02
C ARG A 251 -8.67 23.58 -5.28
N PHE A 252 -9.35 22.43 -5.37
CA PHE A 252 -10.79 22.36 -5.62
C PHE A 252 -11.56 22.23 -4.31
N GLU A 253 -12.62 23.02 -4.14
CA GLU A 253 -13.50 23.00 -2.95
C GLU A 253 -14.24 21.66 -2.76
N GLN A 254 -14.32 20.84 -3.83
CA GLN A 254 -14.88 19.50 -3.81
C GLN A 254 -13.92 18.47 -3.24
N VAL A 255 -12.65 18.83 -3.02
CA VAL A 255 -11.62 17.94 -2.49
C VAL A 255 -11.20 18.43 -1.11
N ILE A 256 -11.36 17.57 -0.12
CA ILE A 256 -10.94 17.82 1.26
C ILE A 256 -9.68 17.00 1.50
N MET A 257 -8.62 17.65 1.99
CA MET A 257 -7.37 16.98 2.34
C MET A 257 -6.93 17.44 3.73
N ASP A 258 -6.56 16.49 4.57
CA ASP A 258 -6.05 16.78 5.92
C ASP A 258 -5.18 15.62 6.43
N LYS A 259 -4.52 15.80 7.60
CA LYS A 259 -3.72 14.81 8.30
C LYS A 259 -4.42 14.33 9.56
N VAL A 260 -4.35 13.04 9.82
CA VAL A 260 -4.99 12.41 10.98
C VAL A 260 -4.09 11.31 11.57
N LYS A 261 -4.28 11.03 12.86
CA LYS A 261 -3.73 9.80 13.48
C LYS A 261 -4.73 8.66 13.46
N GLU A 262 -6.01 9.02 13.48
CA GLU A 262 -7.12 8.08 13.48
C GLU A 262 -8.32 8.71 12.79
N ILE A 263 -9.06 7.89 12.04
CA ILE A 263 -10.31 8.26 11.37
C ILE A 263 -11.31 7.12 11.54
N GLU A 264 -12.51 7.43 12.01
CA GLU A 264 -13.66 6.52 12.07
C GLU A 264 -14.65 6.91 10.96
N ILE A 265 -15.17 5.92 10.28
CA ILE A 265 -16.07 6.07 9.13
C ILE A 265 -17.31 5.23 9.39
N ASN A 266 -18.49 5.84 9.30
CA ASN A 266 -19.78 5.15 9.33
C ASN A 266 -20.55 5.49 8.06
N CYS A 267 -21.14 4.49 7.43
CA CYS A 267 -21.93 4.62 6.20
C CYS A 267 -23.14 3.71 6.23
N GLU A 268 -24.30 4.23 5.83
CA GLU A 268 -25.52 3.39 5.74
C GLU A 268 -25.42 2.37 4.60
N GLN A 269 -24.73 2.74 3.52
CA GLN A 269 -24.48 1.83 2.41
C GLN A 269 -23.24 0.96 2.69
N PRO A 270 -23.21 -0.28 2.21
CA PRO A 270 -22.01 -1.13 2.30
C PRO A 270 -20.80 -0.46 1.63
N LEU A 271 -19.68 -0.49 2.31
CA LEU A 271 -18.42 0.07 1.81
C LEU A 271 -17.73 -0.90 0.86
N THR A 272 -17.24 -0.36 -0.24
CA THR A 272 -16.33 -1.05 -1.16
C THR A 272 -14.95 -0.42 -1.01
N LEU A 273 -13.92 -1.20 -0.72
CA LEU A 273 -12.58 -0.67 -0.48
C LEU A 273 -11.47 -1.69 -0.76
N HIS A 274 -10.28 -1.17 -0.95
CA HIS A 274 -9.04 -1.93 -0.99
C HIS A 274 -8.02 -1.41 0.04
N THR A 275 -7.04 -2.24 0.37
CA THR A 275 -5.82 -1.92 1.11
C THR A 275 -4.62 -2.25 0.21
N ASP A 276 -3.77 -1.27 -0.11
CA ASP A 276 -2.56 -1.45 -0.95
C ASP A 276 -2.80 -2.16 -2.30
N GLY A 277 -4.00 -1.98 -2.90
CA GLY A 277 -4.40 -2.63 -4.14
C GLY A 277 -4.92 -4.06 -3.98
N GLU A 278 -5.16 -4.53 -2.74
CA GLU A 278 -5.80 -5.81 -2.47
C GLU A 278 -7.25 -5.56 -1.99
N THR A 279 -8.22 -6.23 -2.63
CA THR A 279 -9.64 -6.02 -2.30
C THR A 279 -9.95 -6.46 -0.88
N TRP A 280 -10.19 -5.52 0.02
CA TRP A 280 -10.55 -5.78 1.41
C TRP A 280 -12.04 -6.00 1.59
N ALA A 281 -12.88 -5.21 0.91
CA ALA A 281 -14.33 -5.34 0.88
C ALA A 281 -14.86 -5.08 -0.53
N GLY A 282 -15.41 -6.10 -1.19
CA GLY A 282 -15.93 -6.06 -2.54
C GLY A 282 -17.36 -5.53 -2.64
N PHE A 283 -17.97 -5.63 -3.83
CA PHE A 283 -19.34 -5.12 -4.10
C PHE A 283 -20.46 -5.81 -3.32
N SER A 284 -20.23 -7.01 -2.81
CA SER A 284 -21.15 -7.75 -1.94
C SER A 284 -20.80 -7.63 -0.46
N SER A 285 -20.03 -6.61 -0.11
CA SER A 285 -19.63 -6.32 1.26
C SER A 285 -20.84 -6.07 2.17
N ASN A 286 -20.65 -6.34 3.46
CA ASN A 286 -21.53 -5.95 4.55
C ASN A 286 -20.82 -5.08 5.58
N VAL A 287 -19.76 -4.40 5.16
CA VAL A 287 -18.99 -3.50 6.01
C VAL A 287 -19.60 -2.10 5.94
N HIS A 288 -19.94 -1.55 7.09
CA HIS A 288 -20.56 -0.24 7.24
C HIS A 288 -19.77 0.69 8.17
N HIS A 289 -18.90 0.13 8.98
CA HIS A 289 -18.05 0.86 9.90
C HIS A 289 -16.59 0.48 9.73
N LEU A 290 -15.73 1.49 9.72
CA LEU A 290 -14.27 1.31 9.67
C LEU A 290 -13.62 2.22 10.70
N LYS A 291 -12.59 1.69 11.32
CA LYS A 291 -11.61 2.44 12.09
C LYS A 291 -10.26 2.30 11.44
N ILE A 292 -9.64 3.40 11.05
CA ILE A 292 -8.32 3.43 10.43
C ILE A 292 -7.41 4.29 11.30
N SER A 293 -6.23 3.78 11.63
CA SER A 293 -5.27 4.47 12.49
C SER A 293 -3.83 4.25 12.03
N VAL A 294 -2.95 5.17 12.37
CA VAL A 294 -1.50 5.00 12.22
C VAL A 294 -0.94 4.24 13.41
N VAL A 295 0.04 3.36 13.15
CA VAL A 295 0.93 2.76 14.16
C VAL A 295 2.32 3.38 13.95
N PRO A 296 2.67 4.42 14.71
CA PRO A 296 3.89 5.19 14.46
C PRO A 296 5.16 4.39 14.74
N GLY A 297 6.15 4.52 13.84
CA GLY A 297 7.45 3.87 13.99
C GLY A 297 7.37 2.36 14.15
N ALA A 298 6.36 1.72 13.56
CA ALA A 298 5.97 0.34 13.80
C ALA A 298 6.97 -0.70 13.28
N LEU A 299 7.72 -0.35 12.23
CA LEU A 299 8.63 -1.24 11.52
C LEU A 299 9.91 -0.50 11.15
N GLU A 300 11.04 -1.21 11.09
CA GLU A 300 12.30 -0.70 10.55
C GLU A 300 12.49 -1.21 9.12
N ILE A 301 12.68 -0.27 8.17
CA ILE A 301 13.06 -0.58 6.78
C ILE A 301 14.53 -0.23 6.55
N MET A 302 15.23 -1.07 5.78
CA MET A 302 16.61 -0.83 5.37
C MET A 302 16.63 0.08 4.15
N LEU A 303 17.25 1.23 4.26
CA LEU A 303 17.37 2.23 3.18
C LEU A 303 18.84 2.65 2.98
N PRO A 304 19.18 3.21 1.81
CA PRO A 304 20.54 3.69 1.57
C PRO A 304 20.95 4.73 2.61
N ASP A 305 22.23 4.70 2.99
CA ASP A 305 22.80 5.77 3.81
C ASP A 305 22.85 7.05 2.97
N LYS A 306 21.86 7.94 3.15
CA LYS A 306 21.88 9.26 2.48
C LYS A 306 23.14 9.98 2.93
N LYS A 307 24.16 9.97 2.09
CA LYS A 307 25.30 10.90 2.26
C LYS A 307 24.72 12.32 2.08
N HIS A 308 24.68 13.07 3.17
CA HIS A 308 24.35 14.50 3.16
C HIS A 308 25.31 15.29 2.30
#